data_9d629511364350f0c829713cc0162878
#
_entry.id   9d629511364350f0c829713cc0162878
#
_cell.length_a   1.000
_cell.length_b   1.000
_cell.length_c   1.000
_cell.angle_alpha   90.00
_cell.angle_beta   90.00
_cell.angle_gamma   90.00
#
_symmetry.space_group_name_H-M   'P 1'
#
loop_
_entity.id
_entity.type
_entity.pdbx_description
1 polymer ?
#
loop_
_entity_poly.entity_id
_entity_poly.type
_entity_poly.pdbx_seq_one_letter_code
_entity_poly.pdbx_strand_id
1 'polypeptide(L)'
;EGHFSRSTVLDHQKLQSVVDEIRTSSTYFIPKSCDRIIKKIEKRMAAVLGVPESHLEPFQVVKYEPGQYFNEHYDWFSPQQVERQGSQRQYTIFAYLNTADGNTEFPKLELSFKPKKGDAVKWTNCRSLSHRDELTLHRGAPPKEGVKYGLNVWSCFRPYK
;
A
#
# COMPACT_ATOMS: atom_id res chain seq x y z
N GLU A 1 8.58 -4.00 20.12
CA GLU A 1 7.41 -4.63 19.46
C GLU A 1 6.50 -3.51 18.99
N GLY A 2 6.38 -3.33 17.66
CA GLY A 2 5.63 -2.26 17.07
C GLY A 2 4.13 -2.39 17.37
N HIS A 3 3.48 -1.27 17.57
CA HIS A 3 2.05 -1.20 17.83
C HIS A 3 1.24 -1.45 16.55
N PHE A 4 1.21 -2.71 16.08
CA PHE A 4 0.33 -3.12 14.99
C PHE A 4 -1.12 -3.06 15.45
N SER A 5 -1.95 -2.38 14.69
CA SER A 5 -3.41 -2.37 14.86
C SER A 5 -4.08 -3.11 13.71
N ARG A 6 -5.30 -3.59 13.93
CA ARG A 6 -6.14 -4.16 12.87
C ARG A 6 -6.22 -3.17 11.71
N SER A 7 -5.92 -3.63 10.50
CA SER A 7 -6.00 -2.76 9.32
C SER A 7 -7.43 -2.28 9.10
N THR A 8 -7.55 -1.06 8.66
CA THR A 8 -8.82 -0.46 8.29
C THR A 8 -8.90 -0.25 6.78
N VAL A 9 -10.10 -0.17 6.27
CA VAL A 9 -10.43 0.35 4.95
C VAL A 9 -11.26 1.61 5.11
N LEU A 10 -11.28 2.47 4.11
CA LEU A 10 -12.13 3.65 4.16
C LEU A 10 -13.54 3.27 3.74
N ASP A 11 -14.52 3.47 4.64
CA ASP A 11 -15.94 3.37 4.33
C ASP A 11 -16.32 4.56 3.41
N HIS A 12 -16.76 4.25 2.20
CA HIS A 12 -17.09 5.25 1.19
C HIS A 12 -18.36 6.06 1.54
N GLN A 13 -19.24 5.52 2.39
CA GLN A 13 -20.45 6.21 2.81
C GLN A 13 -20.22 7.12 4.02
N LYS A 14 -19.42 6.64 4.99
CA LYS A 14 -19.18 7.35 6.24
C LYS A 14 -17.91 8.21 6.21
N LEU A 15 -17.07 8.07 5.17
CA LEU A 15 -15.75 8.73 5.05
C LEU A 15 -14.84 8.50 6.28
N GLN A 16 -15.00 7.38 6.94
CA GLN A 16 -14.24 6.99 8.13
C GLN A 16 -13.48 5.69 7.88
N SER A 17 -12.34 5.56 8.55
CA SER A 17 -11.61 4.29 8.55
C SER A 17 -12.36 3.29 9.42
N VAL A 18 -12.76 2.17 8.83
CA VAL A 18 -13.49 1.10 9.50
C VAL A 18 -12.74 -0.22 9.38
N VAL A 19 -12.90 -1.08 10.36
CA VAL A 19 -12.50 -2.49 10.26
C VAL A 19 -13.51 -3.19 9.36
N ASP A 20 -13.02 -3.87 8.33
CA ASP A 20 -13.84 -4.56 7.35
C ASP A 20 -13.26 -5.95 7.07
N GLU A 21 -14.12 -6.90 6.76
CA GLU A 21 -13.75 -8.28 6.40
C GLU A 21 -13.00 -8.34 5.05
N ILE A 22 -13.10 -7.30 4.22
CA ILE A 22 -12.32 -7.21 2.97
C ILE A 22 -10.80 -7.18 3.23
N ARG A 23 -10.38 -6.74 4.44
CA ARG A 23 -8.98 -6.63 4.85
C ARG A 23 -8.78 -7.14 6.27
N THR A 24 -8.13 -8.30 6.41
CA THR A 24 -7.94 -8.96 7.72
C THR A 24 -6.53 -8.79 8.31
N SER A 25 -5.62 -8.13 7.62
CA SER A 25 -4.25 -7.84 8.05
C SER A 25 -4.16 -6.88 9.25
N SER A 26 -2.96 -6.70 9.78
CA SER A 26 -2.63 -5.63 10.72
C SER A 26 -1.65 -4.64 10.11
N THR A 27 -1.69 -3.38 10.52
CA THR A 27 -0.85 -2.30 9.98
C THR A 27 -0.19 -1.47 11.07
N TYR A 28 0.96 -0.91 10.70
CA TYR A 28 1.65 0.14 11.44
C TYR A 28 2.11 1.22 10.47
N PHE A 29 1.81 2.48 10.76
CA PHE A 29 2.29 3.61 10.00
C PHE A 29 3.58 4.14 10.60
N ILE A 30 4.63 4.21 9.80
CA ILE A 30 5.91 4.81 10.19
C ILE A 30 5.80 6.32 9.95
N PRO A 31 5.96 7.15 10.99
CA PRO A 31 5.93 8.60 10.81
C PRO A 31 7.02 9.05 9.83
N LYS A 32 6.70 10.00 8.96
CA LYS A 32 7.66 10.53 7.98
C LYS A 32 8.90 11.07 8.65
N SER A 33 10.05 10.73 8.08
CA SER A 33 11.37 11.24 8.52
C SER A 33 11.64 11.07 10.01
N CYS A 34 10.99 10.11 10.68
CA CYS A 34 11.09 9.89 12.13
C CYS A 34 12.51 9.55 12.60
N ASP A 35 13.33 9.00 11.71
CA ASP A 35 14.74 8.76 11.95
C ASP A 35 15.59 8.84 10.66
N ARG A 36 16.91 8.73 10.81
CA ARG A 36 17.88 8.84 9.72
C ARG A 36 17.71 7.72 8.67
N ILE A 37 17.30 6.52 9.09
CA ILE A 37 17.13 5.37 8.19
C ILE A 37 15.88 5.57 7.34
N ILE A 38 14.76 5.92 7.97
CA ILE A 38 13.50 6.18 7.28
C ILE A 38 13.66 7.33 6.27
N LYS A 39 14.29 8.42 6.67
CA LYS A 39 14.59 9.54 5.75
C LYS A 39 15.42 9.10 4.53
N LYS A 40 16.40 8.22 4.72
CA LYS A 40 17.19 7.67 3.62
C LYS A 40 16.35 6.79 2.69
N ILE A 41 15.41 5.99 3.26
CA ILE A 41 14.52 5.14 2.48
C ILE A 41 13.52 6.00 1.70
N GLU A 42 12.91 7.01 2.33
CA GLU A 42 12.01 7.97 1.65
C GLU A 42 12.68 8.60 0.43
N LYS A 43 13.89 9.11 0.58
CA LYS A 43 14.68 9.68 -0.53
C LYS A 43 14.89 8.68 -1.67
N ARG A 44 15.21 7.42 -1.35
CA ARG A 44 15.40 6.36 -2.36
C ARG A 44 14.10 6.01 -3.07
N MET A 45 12.98 5.89 -2.34
CA MET A 45 11.67 5.57 -2.92
C MET A 45 11.16 6.71 -3.80
N ALA A 46 11.34 7.96 -3.36
CA ALA A 46 11.02 9.14 -4.17
C ALA A 46 11.81 9.16 -5.49
N ALA A 47 13.12 8.86 -5.44
CA ALA A 47 13.95 8.75 -6.63
C ALA A 47 13.51 7.62 -7.58
N VAL A 48 13.16 6.44 -7.05
CA VAL A 48 12.63 5.30 -7.85
C VAL A 48 11.30 5.64 -8.52
N LEU A 49 10.47 6.44 -7.86
CA LEU A 49 9.18 6.88 -8.38
C LEU A 49 9.29 8.11 -9.30
N GLY A 50 10.41 8.84 -9.26
CA GLY A 50 10.58 10.08 -10.00
C GLY A 50 9.73 11.22 -9.46
N VAL A 51 9.49 11.27 -8.15
CA VAL A 51 8.64 12.27 -7.48
C VAL A 51 9.40 12.96 -6.33
N PRO A 52 9.00 14.18 -5.92
CA PRO A 52 9.52 14.79 -4.71
C PRO A 52 9.18 13.98 -3.46
N GLU A 53 10.06 13.96 -2.44
CA GLU A 53 9.81 13.28 -1.15
C GLU A 53 8.53 13.77 -0.45
N SER A 54 8.15 15.04 -0.65
CA SER A 54 6.91 15.61 -0.13
C SER A 54 5.64 14.94 -0.66
N HIS A 55 5.72 14.26 -1.82
CA HIS A 55 4.60 13.55 -2.42
C HIS A 55 4.37 12.15 -1.85
N LEU A 56 5.31 11.63 -1.06
CA LEU A 56 5.15 10.33 -0.40
C LEU A 56 4.21 10.42 0.80
N GLU A 57 3.32 9.43 0.93
CA GLU A 57 2.57 9.19 2.17
C GLU A 57 3.51 8.61 3.25
N PRO A 58 3.14 8.66 4.54
CA PRO A 58 3.80 7.86 5.56
C PRO A 58 3.85 6.39 5.16
N PHE A 59 4.99 5.74 5.37
CA PHE A 59 5.12 4.32 5.03
C PHE A 59 4.17 3.48 5.88
N GLN A 60 3.50 2.52 5.24
CA GLN A 60 2.64 1.58 5.93
C GLN A 60 3.26 0.18 5.92
N VAL A 61 3.68 -0.31 7.07
CA VAL A 61 4.02 -1.72 7.24
C VAL A 61 2.74 -2.51 7.41
N VAL A 62 2.60 -3.59 6.65
CA VAL A 62 1.49 -4.53 6.76
C VAL A 62 1.99 -5.89 7.21
N LYS A 63 1.23 -6.51 8.10
CA LYS A 63 1.48 -7.85 8.65
C LYS A 63 0.29 -8.73 8.32
N TYR A 64 0.56 -9.88 7.71
CA TYR A 64 -0.44 -10.94 7.47
C TYR A 64 -0.01 -12.18 8.23
N GLU A 65 -0.82 -12.61 9.16
CA GLU A 65 -0.71 -13.93 9.79
C GLU A 65 -1.35 -14.99 8.89
N PRO A 66 -1.11 -16.30 9.12
CA PRO A 66 -1.74 -17.36 8.35
C PRO A 66 -3.25 -17.16 8.22
N GLY A 67 -3.75 -17.26 6.98
CA GLY A 67 -5.15 -17.05 6.64
C GLY A 67 -5.60 -15.60 6.52
N GLN A 68 -4.81 -14.61 6.93
CA GLN A 68 -5.14 -13.19 6.74
C GLN A 68 -4.89 -12.75 5.30
N TYR A 69 -5.76 -11.88 4.82
CA TYR A 69 -5.78 -11.43 3.42
C TYR A 69 -6.17 -9.95 3.27
N PHE A 70 -6.02 -9.45 2.07
CA PHE A 70 -6.67 -8.24 1.59
C PHE A 70 -7.30 -8.57 0.23
N ASN A 71 -8.61 -8.54 0.16
CA ASN A 71 -9.36 -8.84 -1.05
C ASN A 71 -9.05 -7.88 -2.19
N GLU A 72 -9.61 -8.15 -3.36
CA GLU A 72 -9.42 -7.33 -4.54
C GLU A 72 -9.82 -5.88 -4.30
N HIS A 73 -8.89 -4.98 -4.56
CA HIS A 73 -9.05 -3.54 -4.36
C HIS A 73 -8.14 -2.75 -5.30
N TYR A 74 -8.38 -1.46 -5.32
CA TYR A 74 -7.52 -0.46 -5.94
C TYR A 74 -6.91 0.44 -4.88
N ASP A 75 -5.67 0.86 -5.08
CA ASP A 75 -5.06 1.90 -4.24
C ASP A 75 -5.53 3.32 -4.62
N TRP A 76 -6.24 3.42 -5.72
CA TRP A 76 -6.84 4.67 -6.20
C TRP A 76 -7.93 5.18 -5.26
N PHE A 77 -7.90 6.46 -4.95
CA PHE A 77 -8.89 7.11 -4.08
C PHE A 77 -10.17 7.44 -4.83
N SER A 78 -11.32 7.23 -4.20
CA SER A 78 -12.60 7.74 -4.69
C SER A 78 -12.59 9.28 -4.76
N PRO A 79 -13.50 9.92 -5.51
CA PRO A 79 -13.60 11.38 -5.56
C PRO A 79 -13.70 12.02 -4.16
N GLN A 80 -14.46 11.43 -3.25
CA GLN A 80 -14.63 11.91 -1.88
C GLN A 80 -13.32 11.79 -1.08
N GLN A 81 -12.55 10.73 -1.31
CA GLN A 81 -11.23 10.57 -0.69
C GLN A 81 -10.24 11.60 -1.23
N VAL A 82 -10.26 11.87 -2.54
CA VAL A 82 -9.42 12.92 -3.17
C VAL A 82 -9.73 14.29 -2.59
N GLU A 83 -11.00 14.63 -2.41
CA GLU A 83 -11.41 15.89 -1.80
C GLU A 83 -10.85 16.04 -0.39
N ARG A 84 -10.92 15.00 0.43
CA ARG A 84 -10.40 14.98 1.79
C ARG A 84 -8.87 15.02 1.84
N GLN A 85 -8.21 14.23 1.00
CA GLN A 85 -6.73 14.09 0.98
C GLN A 85 -6.05 15.22 0.19
N GLY A 86 -6.80 15.94 -0.64
CA GLY A 86 -6.29 17.01 -1.50
C GLY A 86 -5.49 16.50 -2.71
N SER A 87 -5.36 15.19 -2.90
CA SER A 87 -4.63 14.58 -4.01
C SER A 87 -5.04 13.13 -4.25
N GLN A 88 -4.60 12.57 -5.38
CA GLN A 88 -4.80 11.17 -5.77
C GLN A 88 -3.48 10.39 -5.69
N ARG A 89 -3.54 9.13 -5.29
CA ARG A 89 -2.40 8.20 -5.36
C ARG A 89 -2.03 7.90 -6.80
N GLN A 90 -0.81 8.30 -7.18
CA GLN A 90 -0.29 8.09 -8.53
C GLN A 90 0.43 6.74 -8.66
N TYR A 91 1.35 6.46 -7.74
CA TYR A 91 2.16 5.25 -7.76
C TYR A 91 2.06 4.48 -6.44
N THR A 92 2.22 3.18 -6.55
CA THR A 92 2.45 2.28 -5.41
C THR A 92 3.74 1.49 -5.64
N ILE A 93 4.55 1.35 -4.57
CA ILE A 93 5.54 0.29 -4.44
C ILE A 93 5.11 -0.57 -3.26
N PHE A 94 5.04 -1.89 -3.48
CA PHE A 94 4.87 -2.87 -2.41
C PHE A 94 6.14 -3.68 -2.26
N ALA A 95 6.91 -3.43 -1.20
CA ALA A 95 8.17 -4.11 -0.93
C ALA A 95 7.98 -5.25 0.07
N TYR A 96 8.59 -6.41 -0.19
CA TYR A 96 8.53 -7.57 0.68
C TYR A 96 9.64 -7.51 1.73
N LEU A 97 9.27 -7.44 3.01
CA LEU A 97 10.22 -7.32 4.12
C LEU A 97 10.77 -8.67 4.59
N ASN A 98 10.10 -9.75 4.22
CA ASN A 98 10.56 -11.12 4.42
C ASN A 98 10.15 -12.03 3.26
N THR A 99 10.79 -13.20 3.17
CA THR A 99 10.34 -14.27 2.29
C THR A 99 9.21 -15.01 2.98
N ALA A 100 8.09 -15.19 2.27
CA ALA A 100 6.89 -15.83 2.77
C ALA A 100 6.08 -16.43 1.61
N ASP A 101 4.97 -17.09 1.91
CA ASP A 101 3.92 -17.31 0.93
C ASP A 101 2.84 -16.22 1.05
N GLY A 102 1.72 -16.35 0.33
CA GLY A 102 0.70 -15.31 0.26
C GLY A 102 1.05 -14.24 -0.78
N ASN A 103 0.86 -14.57 -2.03
CA ASN A 103 1.24 -13.75 -3.18
C ASN A 103 0.54 -12.39 -3.21
N THR A 104 1.15 -11.44 -3.90
CA THR A 104 0.46 -10.24 -4.41
C THR A 104 0.00 -10.56 -5.83
N GLU A 105 -1.28 -10.45 -6.07
CA GLU A 105 -1.90 -10.91 -7.32
C GLU A 105 -2.64 -9.76 -8.02
N PHE A 106 -2.53 -9.74 -9.35
CA PHE A 106 -3.23 -8.81 -10.25
C PHE A 106 -4.11 -9.64 -11.18
N PRO A 107 -5.36 -9.95 -10.79
CA PRO A 107 -6.20 -10.91 -11.51
C PRO A 107 -6.49 -10.50 -12.96
N LYS A 108 -6.67 -9.21 -13.25
CA LYS A 108 -6.90 -8.71 -14.60
C LYS A 108 -5.69 -8.83 -15.55
N LEU A 109 -4.50 -9.00 -14.99
CA LEU A 109 -3.25 -9.17 -15.73
C LEU A 109 -2.75 -10.62 -15.68
N GLU A 110 -3.42 -11.50 -14.93
CA GLU A 110 -3.00 -12.88 -14.66
C GLU A 110 -1.58 -12.95 -14.04
N LEU A 111 -1.18 -11.91 -13.29
CA LEU A 111 0.12 -11.83 -12.64
C LEU A 111 0.03 -12.19 -11.16
N SER A 112 1.04 -12.91 -10.69
CA SER A 112 1.16 -13.34 -9.29
C SER A 112 2.62 -13.26 -8.85
N PHE A 113 2.89 -12.51 -7.77
CA PHE A 113 4.23 -12.26 -7.25
C PHE A 113 4.39 -12.90 -5.90
N LYS A 114 5.29 -13.90 -5.82
CA LYS A 114 5.64 -14.55 -4.56
C LYS A 114 6.54 -13.65 -3.71
N PRO A 115 6.23 -13.44 -2.41
CA PRO A 115 7.06 -12.64 -1.53
C PRO A 115 8.48 -13.22 -1.37
N LYS A 116 9.47 -12.43 -1.76
CA LYS A 116 10.88 -12.68 -1.51
C LYS A 116 11.50 -11.43 -0.87
N LYS A 117 12.18 -11.61 0.26
CA LYS A 117 12.79 -10.50 1.00
C LYS A 117 13.65 -9.63 0.09
N GLY A 118 13.35 -8.32 0.08
CA GLY A 118 14.10 -7.32 -0.69
C GLY A 118 13.55 -7.05 -2.09
N ASP A 119 12.67 -7.92 -2.62
CA ASP A 119 11.98 -7.65 -3.87
C ASP A 119 10.82 -6.67 -3.65
N ALA A 120 10.39 -6.01 -4.71
CA ALA A 120 9.24 -5.11 -4.69
C ALA A 120 8.48 -5.15 -6.03
N VAL A 121 7.20 -4.88 -5.96
CA VAL A 121 6.33 -4.66 -7.12
C VAL A 121 5.95 -3.19 -7.16
N LYS A 122 6.08 -2.57 -8.35
CA LYS A 122 5.69 -1.16 -8.58
C LYS A 122 4.61 -1.11 -9.64
N TRP A 123 3.59 -0.26 -9.43
CA TRP A 123 2.57 0.02 -10.44
C TRP A 123 2.09 1.47 -10.42
N THR A 124 1.47 1.87 -11.52
CA THR A 124 0.84 3.18 -11.69
C THR A 124 -0.66 3.04 -11.45
N ASN A 125 -1.19 3.66 -10.40
CA ASN A 125 -2.61 3.55 -10.05
C ASN A 125 -3.53 4.30 -11.03
N CYS A 126 -3.01 5.39 -11.59
CA CYS A 126 -3.75 6.23 -12.52
C CYS A 126 -2.81 7.18 -13.28
N ARG A 127 -3.22 7.57 -14.48
CA ARG A 127 -2.48 8.55 -15.29
C ARG A 127 -2.91 9.98 -15.04
N SER A 128 -4.07 10.18 -14.42
CA SER A 128 -4.63 11.48 -14.05
C SER A 128 -5.47 11.37 -12.77
N LEU A 129 -5.89 12.49 -12.22
CA LEU A 129 -6.71 12.54 -11.01
C LEU A 129 -8.07 11.82 -11.15
N SER A 130 -8.57 11.69 -12.38
CA SER A 130 -9.92 11.19 -12.67
C SER A 130 -9.97 9.83 -13.38
N HIS A 131 -8.82 9.28 -13.80
CA HIS A 131 -8.80 8.06 -14.60
C HIS A 131 -7.93 6.98 -13.92
N ARG A 132 -8.63 6.08 -13.22
CA ARG A 132 -8.03 4.88 -12.62
C ARG A 132 -7.53 3.93 -13.72
N ASP A 133 -6.41 3.30 -13.49
CA ASP A 133 -5.99 2.17 -14.31
C ASP A 133 -6.69 0.90 -13.80
N GLU A 134 -7.66 0.41 -14.58
CA GLU A 134 -8.45 -0.76 -14.23
C GLU A 134 -7.65 -2.06 -14.17
N LEU A 135 -6.47 -2.10 -14.80
CA LEU A 135 -5.58 -3.26 -14.75
C LEU A 135 -4.85 -3.41 -13.41
N THR A 136 -4.89 -2.36 -12.56
CA THR A 136 -4.24 -2.38 -11.25
C THR A 136 -5.11 -2.93 -10.12
N LEU A 137 -6.25 -3.55 -10.45
CA LEU A 137 -6.98 -4.35 -9.47
C LEU A 137 -6.04 -5.43 -8.92
N HIS A 138 -5.86 -5.45 -7.62
CA HIS A 138 -4.93 -6.39 -6.98
C HIS A 138 -5.44 -6.88 -5.64
N ARG A 139 -4.84 -7.97 -5.15
CA ARG A 139 -5.15 -8.55 -3.85
C ARG A 139 -3.89 -9.07 -3.15
N GLY A 140 -3.94 -9.14 -1.84
CA GLY A 140 -2.97 -9.85 -1.01
C GLY A 140 -3.52 -11.21 -0.62
N ALA A 141 -3.04 -12.28 -1.27
CA ALA A 141 -3.44 -13.64 -0.94
C ALA A 141 -2.95 -14.02 0.48
N PRO A 142 -3.69 -14.87 1.21
CA PRO A 142 -3.32 -15.28 2.55
C PRO A 142 -2.06 -16.16 2.54
N PRO A 143 -1.10 -15.93 3.43
CA PRO A 143 -0.07 -16.92 3.70
C PRO A 143 -0.70 -18.16 4.32
N LYS A 144 -0.24 -19.35 3.93
CA LYS A 144 -0.65 -20.63 4.50
C LYS A 144 0.07 -20.88 5.81
N GLU A 145 1.36 -20.55 5.82
CA GLU A 145 2.27 -20.73 6.95
C GLU A 145 3.13 -19.50 7.15
N GLY A 146 3.56 -19.28 8.39
CA GLY A 146 4.41 -18.14 8.75
C GLY A 146 3.72 -16.80 8.62
N VAL A 147 4.47 -15.74 8.80
CA VAL A 147 3.97 -14.36 8.76
C VAL A 147 4.57 -13.65 7.57
N LYS A 148 3.73 -12.96 6.79
CA LYS A 148 4.15 -12.10 5.69
C LYS A 148 4.21 -10.64 6.17
N TYR A 149 5.34 -9.97 5.92
CA TYR A 149 5.50 -8.54 6.11
C TYR A 149 5.73 -7.82 4.78
N GLY A 150 5.00 -6.76 4.56
CA GLY A 150 5.15 -5.88 3.41
C GLY A 150 5.22 -4.42 3.80
N LEU A 151 5.76 -3.60 2.91
CA LEU A 151 5.84 -2.16 3.03
C LEU A 151 5.12 -1.51 1.84
N ASN A 152 4.01 -0.84 2.11
CA ASN A 152 3.37 0.05 1.16
C ASN A 152 4.08 1.40 1.14
N VAL A 153 4.46 1.83 -0.05
CA VAL A 153 4.96 3.16 -0.36
C VAL A 153 4.04 3.75 -1.42
N TRP A 154 3.25 4.74 -1.02
CA TRP A 154 2.37 5.46 -1.92
C TRP A 154 2.90 6.85 -2.21
N SER A 155 2.73 7.30 -3.46
CA SER A 155 2.96 8.70 -3.81
C SER A 155 1.72 9.30 -4.42
N CYS A 156 1.51 10.59 -4.14
CA CYS A 156 0.40 11.38 -4.66
C CYS A 156 0.85 12.34 -5.76
N PHE A 157 -0.09 12.81 -6.59
CA PHE A 157 0.19 13.85 -7.60
C PHE A 157 0.62 15.19 -6.99
N ARG A 158 0.20 15.47 -5.76
CA ARG A 158 0.52 16.69 -5.02
C ARG A 158 1.18 16.32 -3.70
N PRO A 159 1.86 17.27 -3.03
CA PRO A 159 2.40 17.01 -1.69
C PRO A 159 1.35 16.45 -0.76
N TYR A 160 1.71 15.40 -0.05
CA TYR A 160 0.88 14.80 1.00
C TYR A 160 0.80 15.77 2.19
N LYS A 161 -0.41 15.99 2.70
CA LYS A 161 -0.69 16.92 3.80
C LYS A 161 -0.65 16.23 5.16
#